data_e9cd2b741eb82a0fa834783fa0159c3e
#
_entry.id   e9cd2b741eb82a0fa834783fa0159c3e
#
_cell.length_a   1.000
_cell.length_b   1.000
_cell.length_c   1.000
_cell.angle_alpha   90.00
_cell.angle_beta   90.00
_cell.angle_gamma   90.00
#
_symmetry.space_group_name_H-M   'P 1'
#
loop_
_entity.id
_entity.type
_entity.pdbx_description
1 polymer ?
#
loop_
_entity_poly.entity_id
_entity_poly.type
_entity_poly.pdbx_seq_one_letter_code
_entity_poly.pdbx_strand_id
1 'polypeptide(L)'
;MPRTILVVLSEWGFWGEELVGPLESFDAAGYHVDFATPTGKRPVALSPSMDPTYVDPPLGRAVVAQEMAEKVKAIDDPQNPRLNQPKNLKAWLPERPYWSSPKFIREMEAYYKQLDTVREQDLQHYDALLIVGGSGPIVDLVNNQRVHDLILSFRQMGKPVAAECYGVACLAFARDLGDRKSILWGK
;
A
#
# COMPACT_ATOMS: atom_id res chain seq x y z
N MET A 1 -7.25 12.73 -19.44
CA MET A 1 -6.80 13.12 -18.09
C MET A 1 -5.59 12.28 -17.72
N PRO A 2 -4.62 12.79 -16.97
CA PRO A 2 -3.52 11.97 -16.47
C PRO A 2 -4.09 10.83 -15.58
N ARG A 3 -3.45 9.68 -15.61
CA ARG A 3 -3.82 8.56 -14.72
C ARG A 3 -3.41 8.85 -13.29
N THR A 4 -4.16 8.30 -12.33
CA THR A 4 -3.88 8.47 -10.91
C THR A 4 -3.63 7.12 -10.25
N ILE A 5 -2.49 6.99 -9.60
CA ILE A 5 -2.07 5.76 -8.92
C ILE A 5 -2.17 5.96 -7.40
N LEU A 6 -2.80 5.03 -6.71
CA LEU A 6 -2.77 4.98 -5.25
C LEU A 6 -1.62 4.09 -4.81
N VAL A 7 -0.71 4.63 -4.01
CA VAL A 7 0.45 3.90 -3.45
C VAL A 7 0.28 3.75 -1.95
N VAL A 8 0.24 2.51 -1.47
CA VAL A 8 0.17 2.19 -0.03
C VAL A 8 1.54 1.89 0.51
N LEU A 9 1.90 2.57 1.59
CA LEU A 9 3.18 2.47 2.27
C LEU A 9 2.98 2.10 3.75
N SER A 10 3.91 1.31 4.27
CA SER A 10 4.01 1.05 5.70
C SER A 10 4.52 2.28 6.47
N GLU A 11 3.99 2.48 7.67
CA GLU A 11 4.51 3.48 8.62
C GLU A 11 5.75 2.99 9.39
N TRP A 12 6.06 1.69 9.27
CA TRP A 12 7.19 1.02 9.95
C TRP A 12 8.40 0.79 9.06
N GLY A 13 8.37 1.37 7.87
CA GLY A 13 9.48 1.38 6.93
C GLY A 13 9.19 0.65 5.63
N PHE A 14 9.53 1.31 4.53
CA PHE A 14 9.48 0.75 3.19
C PHE A 14 10.90 0.59 2.63
N TRP A 15 11.09 -0.31 1.67
CA TRP A 15 12.34 -0.41 0.93
C TRP A 15 12.40 0.68 -0.13
N GLY A 16 13.41 1.53 -0.06
CA GLY A 16 13.44 2.78 -0.84
C GLY A 16 13.39 2.61 -2.35
N GLU A 17 14.14 1.65 -2.90
CA GLU A 17 14.17 1.37 -4.34
C GLU A 17 12.81 0.92 -4.88
N GLU A 18 12.05 0.16 -4.08
CA GLU A 18 10.71 -0.33 -4.43
C GLU A 18 9.66 0.80 -4.49
N LEU A 19 9.97 1.97 -3.94
CA LEU A 19 9.18 3.17 -4.13
C LEU A 19 9.74 4.04 -5.26
N VAL A 20 11.05 4.32 -5.26
CA VAL A 20 11.67 5.27 -6.19
C VAL A 20 11.56 4.78 -7.63
N GLY A 21 11.82 3.50 -7.90
CA GLY A 21 11.75 2.93 -9.25
C GLY A 21 10.38 3.10 -9.91
N PRO A 22 9.28 2.63 -9.27
CA PRO A 22 7.93 2.90 -9.78
C PRO A 22 7.60 4.38 -9.93
N LEU A 23 7.99 5.23 -8.96
CA LEU A 23 7.72 6.67 -9.03
C LEU A 23 8.38 7.34 -10.23
N GLU A 24 9.65 7.01 -10.53
CA GLU A 24 10.33 7.54 -11.73
C GLU A 24 9.55 7.17 -13.00
N SER A 25 9.03 5.95 -13.06
CA SER A 25 8.23 5.48 -14.20
C SER A 25 6.88 6.20 -14.30
N PHE A 26 6.22 6.43 -13.16
CA PHE A 26 4.94 7.16 -13.12
C PHE A 26 5.13 8.63 -13.49
N ASP A 27 6.18 9.28 -12.97
CA ASP A 27 6.52 10.64 -13.28
C ASP A 27 6.85 10.83 -14.76
N ALA A 28 7.65 9.93 -15.34
CA ALA A 28 7.96 9.93 -16.77
C ALA A 28 6.72 9.75 -17.66
N ALA A 29 5.72 9.00 -17.17
CA ALA A 29 4.43 8.81 -17.85
C ALA A 29 3.43 9.95 -17.59
N GLY A 30 3.77 10.94 -16.76
CA GLY A 30 2.88 12.03 -16.38
C GLY A 30 1.70 11.60 -15.52
N TYR A 31 1.84 10.53 -14.73
CA TYR A 31 0.81 10.05 -13.83
C TYR A 31 0.82 10.85 -12.51
N HIS A 32 -0.35 11.01 -11.94
CA HIS A 32 -0.48 11.52 -10.57
C HIS A 32 -0.37 10.39 -9.56
N VAL A 33 0.29 10.63 -8.43
CA VAL A 33 0.47 9.62 -7.38
C VAL A 33 -0.02 10.17 -6.05
N ASP A 34 -0.98 9.48 -5.47
CA ASP A 34 -1.41 9.68 -4.08
C ASP A 34 -0.84 8.58 -3.19
N PHE A 35 -0.42 8.97 -1.98
CA PHE A 35 0.06 8.04 -0.98
C PHE A 35 -0.98 7.79 0.10
N ALA A 36 -0.98 6.56 0.63
CA ALA A 36 -1.80 6.19 1.77
C ALA A 36 -1.00 5.36 2.78
N THR A 37 -1.27 5.56 4.05
CA THR A 37 -0.70 4.78 5.15
C THR A 37 -1.80 4.40 6.15
N PRO A 38 -1.58 3.40 7.01
CA PRO A 38 -2.60 2.92 7.95
C PRO A 38 -3.26 3.99 8.79
N THR A 39 -2.50 4.96 9.33
CA THR A 39 -3.02 6.00 10.23
C THR A 39 -2.78 7.43 9.74
N GLY A 40 -2.25 7.62 8.53
CA GLY A 40 -1.93 8.92 7.96
C GLY A 40 -0.59 9.50 8.45
N LYS A 41 0.22 8.70 9.10
CA LYS A 41 1.59 9.10 9.45
C LYS A 41 2.48 9.06 8.21
N ARG A 42 3.41 10.00 8.13
CA ARG A 42 4.43 10.01 7.09
C ARG A 42 5.20 8.69 7.12
N PRO A 43 5.29 7.96 6.01
CA PRO A 43 6.11 6.77 5.92
C PRO A 43 7.58 7.16 5.91
N VAL A 44 8.46 6.23 6.30
CA VAL A 44 9.91 6.41 6.32
C VAL A 44 10.58 5.27 5.58
N ALA A 45 11.71 5.56 4.91
CA ALA A 45 12.49 4.51 4.27
C ALA A 45 13.28 3.72 5.32
N LEU A 46 13.48 2.42 5.05
CA LEU A 46 14.37 1.58 5.85
C LEU A 46 15.83 2.05 5.69
N SER A 47 16.53 2.27 6.80
CA SER A 47 17.93 2.73 6.77
C SER A 47 18.84 1.90 5.85
N PRO A 48 18.75 0.55 5.79
CA PRO A 48 19.54 -0.25 4.87
C PRO A 48 19.33 0.10 3.40
N SER A 49 18.12 0.54 3.00
CA SER A 49 17.84 0.94 1.63
C SER A 49 18.43 2.28 1.21
N MET A 50 19.02 3.00 2.17
CA MET A 50 19.73 4.28 1.98
C MET A 50 21.25 4.16 2.17
N ASP A 51 21.74 2.93 2.39
CA ASP A 51 23.16 2.67 2.67
C ASP A 51 23.78 1.77 1.58
N PRO A 52 24.59 2.34 0.66
CA PRO A 52 25.24 1.55 -0.39
C PRO A 52 26.31 0.58 0.14
N THR A 53 26.69 0.68 1.42
CA THR A 53 27.63 -0.25 2.06
C THR A 53 26.91 -1.41 2.77
N TYR A 54 25.59 -1.36 2.86
CA TYR A 54 24.80 -2.43 3.46
C TYR A 54 24.97 -3.73 2.68
N VAL A 55 25.43 -4.76 3.40
CA VAL A 55 25.56 -6.11 2.86
C VAL A 55 24.35 -6.91 3.28
N ASP A 56 23.54 -7.34 2.32
CA ASP A 56 22.39 -8.20 2.57
C ASP A 56 22.86 -9.55 3.08
N PRO A 57 22.42 -9.99 4.29
CA PRO A 57 22.93 -11.22 4.88
C PRO A 57 22.67 -12.49 4.06
N PRO A 58 21.49 -12.72 3.49
CA PRO A 58 21.23 -13.85 2.61
C PRO A 58 22.06 -13.84 1.32
N LEU A 59 22.29 -12.65 0.73
CA LEU A 59 23.00 -12.53 -0.55
C LEU A 59 24.51 -12.37 -0.41
N GLY A 60 25.00 -11.98 0.79
CA GLY A 60 26.43 -11.75 1.07
C GLY A 60 27.08 -10.65 0.23
N ARG A 61 26.29 -9.70 -0.31
CA ARG A 61 26.77 -8.58 -1.14
C ARG A 61 25.96 -7.32 -0.90
N ALA A 62 26.53 -6.17 -1.29
CA ALA A 62 25.80 -4.92 -1.33
C ALA A 62 24.66 -4.99 -2.35
N VAL A 63 23.48 -4.47 -1.99
CA VAL A 63 22.26 -4.53 -2.79
C VAL A 63 21.72 -3.15 -3.16
N VAL A 64 22.30 -2.08 -2.64
CA VAL A 64 21.87 -0.70 -2.89
C VAL A 64 22.95 0.04 -3.67
N ALA A 65 22.62 0.54 -4.86
CA ALA A 65 23.52 1.40 -5.63
C ALA A 65 23.60 2.80 -4.99
N GLN A 66 24.78 3.45 -5.09
CA GLN A 66 25.00 4.79 -4.55
C GLN A 66 23.95 5.80 -5.05
N GLU A 67 23.71 5.83 -6.36
CA GLU A 67 22.72 6.71 -6.98
C GLU A 67 21.31 6.49 -6.40
N MET A 68 20.92 5.22 -6.23
CA MET A 68 19.62 4.88 -5.66
C MET A 68 19.52 5.30 -4.19
N ALA A 69 20.57 5.08 -3.40
CA ALA A 69 20.62 5.52 -2.01
C ALA A 69 20.41 7.03 -1.87
N GLU A 70 20.99 7.81 -2.77
CA GLU A 70 20.84 9.28 -2.80
C GLU A 70 19.40 9.68 -3.16
N LYS A 71 18.80 9.04 -4.16
CA LYS A 71 17.39 9.26 -4.53
C LYS A 71 16.44 8.92 -3.38
N VAL A 72 16.69 7.82 -2.69
CA VAL A 72 15.88 7.41 -1.53
C VAL A 72 16.03 8.41 -0.38
N LYS A 73 17.23 8.86 -0.07
CA LYS A 73 17.47 9.93 0.93
C LYS A 73 16.72 11.20 0.57
N ALA A 74 16.72 11.57 -0.70
CA ALA A 74 16.04 12.78 -1.17
C ALA A 74 14.50 12.70 -1.02
N ILE A 75 13.90 11.55 -1.27
CA ILE A 75 12.45 11.39 -1.08
C ILE A 75 12.08 11.22 0.39
N ASP A 76 12.96 10.61 1.20
CA ASP A 76 12.74 10.39 2.64
C ASP A 76 13.01 11.64 3.49
N ASP A 77 13.62 12.68 2.92
CA ASP A 77 13.87 13.94 3.63
C ASP A 77 12.52 14.53 4.11
N PRO A 78 12.39 14.84 5.42
CA PRO A 78 11.19 15.48 5.95
C PRO A 78 10.81 16.81 5.29
N GLN A 79 11.77 17.50 4.68
CA GLN A 79 11.54 18.73 3.92
C GLN A 79 10.99 18.46 2.52
N ASN A 80 11.10 17.23 2.01
CA ASN A 80 10.48 16.84 0.77
C ASN A 80 8.97 16.64 0.99
N PRO A 81 8.11 17.42 0.31
CA PRO A 81 6.67 17.36 0.57
C PRO A 81 6.01 16.09 0.02
N ARG A 82 6.70 15.30 -0.82
CA ARG A 82 6.10 14.23 -1.61
C ARG A 82 5.45 13.13 -0.75
N LEU A 83 6.07 12.77 0.39
CA LEU A 83 5.53 11.78 1.32
C LEU A 83 4.76 12.40 2.49
N ASN A 84 4.62 13.72 2.51
CA ASN A 84 3.89 14.39 3.56
C ASN A 84 2.37 14.25 3.36
N GLN A 85 1.62 14.15 4.44
CA GLN A 85 0.16 14.08 4.46
C GLN A 85 -0.43 12.92 3.62
N PRO A 86 0.03 11.68 3.79
CA PRO A 86 -0.58 10.54 3.13
C PRO A 86 -2.05 10.39 3.58
N LYS A 87 -2.88 9.80 2.73
CA LYS A 87 -4.27 9.47 3.09
C LYS A 87 -4.27 8.51 4.28
N ASN A 88 -5.12 8.81 5.24
CA ASN A 88 -5.29 8.00 6.45
C ASN A 88 -6.32 6.91 6.19
N LEU A 89 -5.87 5.65 6.01
CA LEU A 89 -6.77 4.53 5.75
C LEU A 89 -7.77 4.30 6.88
N LYS A 90 -7.36 4.54 8.13
CA LYS A 90 -8.24 4.40 9.31
C LYS A 90 -9.38 5.41 9.31
N ALA A 91 -9.15 6.63 8.82
CA ALA A 91 -10.17 7.65 8.71
C ALA A 91 -11.02 7.51 7.44
N TRP A 92 -10.44 6.96 6.37
CA TRP A 92 -11.06 6.87 5.05
C TRP A 92 -11.95 5.65 4.87
N LEU A 93 -11.50 4.48 5.34
CA LEU A 93 -12.19 3.22 5.19
C LEU A 93 -12.90 2.80 6.48
N PRO A 94 -14.10 2.20 6.41
CA PRO A 94 -14.81 1.75 7.58
C PRO A 94 -14.06 0.66 8.33
N GLU A 95 -14.34 0.54 9.62
CA GLU A 95 -13.87 -0.57 10.44
C GLU A 95 -14.84 -1.75 10.32
N ARG A 96 -14.31 -2.94 10.02
CA ARG A 96 -15.13 -4.14 9.97
C ARG A 96 -15.67 -4.48 11.36
N PRO A 97 -16.96 -4.70 11.52
CA PRO A 97 -17.57 -5.04 12.80
C PRO A 97 -16.99 -6.32 13.39
N TYR A 98 -16.92 -6.38 14.70
CA TYR A 98 -16.53 -7.58 15.42
C TYR A 98 -17.73 -8.54 15.47
N TRP A 99 -17.57 -9.71 14.92
CA TRP A 99 -18.66 -10.66 14.70
C TRP A 99 -19.26 -11.30 15.97
N SER A 100 -18.75 -10.97 17.15
CA SER A 100 -19.38 -11.34 18.43
C SER A 100 -20.47 -10.34 18.88
N SER A 101 -20.68 -9.24 18.14
CA SER A 101 -21.73 -8.26 18.47
C SER A 101 -23.12 -8.83 18.21
N PRO A 102 -24.09 -8.65 19.14
CA PRO A 102 -25.49 -9.00 18.89
C PRO A 102 -26.12 -8.25 17.70
N LYS A 103 -25.51 -7.14 17.29
CA LYS A 103 -25.93 -6.32 16.14
C LYS A 103 -25.16 -6.62 14.86
N PHE A 104 -24.35 -7.65 14.88
CA PHE A 104 -23.36 -7.97 13.84
C PHE A 104 -23.93 -7.89 12.42
N ILE A 105 -25.11 -8.47 12.15
CA ILE A 105 -25.67 -8.48 10.79
C ILE A 105 -25.93 -7.06 10.29
N ARG A 106 -26.56 -6.21 11.10
CA ARG A 106 -26.82 -4.81 10.74
C ARG A 106 -25.55 -3.98 10.59
N GLU A 107 -24.58 -4.23 11.46
CA GLU A 107 -23.28 -3.57 11.41
C GLU A 107 -22.51 -4.00 10.16
N MET A 108 -22.59 -5.27 9.75
CA MET A 108 -22.00 -5.76 8.50
C MET A 108 -22.68 -5.16 7.26
N GLU A 109 -24.01 -5.04 7.24
CA GLU A 109 -24.72 -4.36 6.15
C GLU A 109 -24.29 -2.89 6.04
N ALA A 110 -24.20 -2.18 7.17
CA ALA A 110 -23.73 -0.79 7.20
C ALA A 110 -22.29 -0.67 6.72
N TYR A 111 -21.41 -1.59 7.15
CA TYR A 111 -20.02 -1.65 6.72
C TYR A 111 -19.88 -1.83 5.20
N TYR A 112 -20.61 -2.79 4.61
CA TYR A 112 -20.56 -3.00 3.16
C TYR A 112 -21.12 -1.80 2.39
N LYS A 113 -22.19 -1.18 2.87
CA LYS A 113 -22.73 0.03 2.26
C LYS A 113 -21.74 1.19 2.29
N GLN A 114 -20.99 1.33 3.38
CA GLN A 114 -19.93 2.35 3.46
C GLN A 114 -18.77 2.03 2.50
N LEU A 115 -18.34 0.77 2.39
CA LEU A 115 -17.34 0.36 1.41
C LEU A 115 -17.77 0.63 -0.02
N ASP A 116 -19.04 0.35 -0.36
CA ASP A 116 -19.58 0.64 -1.68
C ASP A 116 -19.55 2.15 -1.96
N THR A 117 -19.92 2.97 -0.97
CA THR A 117 -19.85 4.42 -1.07
C THR A 117 -18.41 4.91 -1.33
N VAL A 118 -17.43 4.41 -0.56
CA VAL A 118 -16.01 4.77 -0.77
C VAL A 118 -15.54 4.32 -2.16
N ARG A 119 -15.94 3.13 -2.59
CA ARG A 119 -15.57 2.61 -3.91
C ARG A 119 -16.10 3.48 -5.04
N GLU A 120 -17.36 3.91 -4.95
CA GLU A 120 -18.04 4.69 -5.99
C GLU A 120 -17.62 6.16 -6.00
N GLN A 121 -17.39 6.75 -4.84
CA GLN A 121 -17.11 8.18 -4.72
C GLN A 121 -15.61 8.49 -4.70
N ASP A 122 -14.82 7.69 -4.00
CA ASP A 122 -13.42 8.01 -3.72
C ASP A 122 -12.43 7.17 -4.54
N LEU A 123 -12.72 5.88 -4.81
CA LEU A 123 -11.77 4.99 -5.49
C LEU A 123 -11.92 5.01 -7.01
N GLN A 124 -13.01 5.54 -7.55
CA GLN A 124 -13.26 5.52 -9.00
C GLN A 124 -12.21 6.31 -9.80
N HIS A 125 -11.65 7.37 -9.24
CA HIS A 125 -10.68 8.20 -9.94
C HIS A 125 -9.26 7.60 -9.99
N TYR A 126 -8.96 6.57 -9.17
CA TYR A 126 -7.68 5.86 -9.26
C TYR A 126 -7.71 4.82 -10.39
N ASP A 127 -6.61 4.72 -11.12
CA ASP A 127 -6.43 3.75 -12.22
C ASP A 127 -5.78 2.46 -11.76
N ALA A 128 -4.93 2.51 -10.73
CA ALA A 128 -4.25 1.33 -10.18
C ALA A 128 -3.89 1.51 -8.69
N LEU A 129 -3.62 0.39 -8.03
CA LEU A 129 -3.11 0.30 -6.66
C LEU A 129 -1.71 -0.33 -6.68
N LEU A 130 -0.75 0.29 -6.00
CA LEU A 130 0.58 -0.27 -5.73
C LEU A 130 0.78 -0.42 -4.22
N ILE A 131 1.29 -1.56 -3.78
CA ILE A 131 1.70 -1.81 -2.39
C ILE A 131 3.21 -1.99 -2.39
N VAL A 132 3.91 -1.05 -1.78
CA VAL A 132 5.37 -1.07 -1.68
C VAL A 132 5.80 -2.00 -0.55
N GLY A 133 6.91 -2.68 -0.74
CA GLY A 133 7.43 -3.64 0.22
C GLY A 133 8.43 -3.05 1.23
N GLY A 134 9.44 -3.82 1.56
CA GLY A 134 10.26 -3.66 2.74
C GLY A 134 9.72 -4.50 3.90
N SER A 135 10.35 -4.47 5.07
CA SER A 135 9.92 -5.26 6.24
C SER A 135 8.70 -4.66 6.98
N GLY A 136 8.47 -3.35 6.84
CA GLY A 136 7.36 -2.67 7.49
C GLY A 136 5.96 -3.25 7.18
N PRO A 137 5.63 -3.60 5.92
CA PRO A 137 4.35 -4.22 5.58
C PRO A 137 3.96 -5.42 6.43
N ILE A 138 4.93 -6.21 6.89
CA ILE A 138 4.67 -7.36 7.78
C ILE A 138 4.11 -6.90 9.14
N VAL A 139 4.47 -5.69 9.56
CA VAL A 139 4.04 -5.14 10.86
C VAL A 139 2.63 -4.55 10.78
N ASP A 140 2.33 -3.73 9.76
CA ASP A 140 1.14 -2.87 9.77
C ASP A 140 0.21 -2.98 8.54
N LEU A 141 0.63 -3.68 7.46
CA LEU A 141 -0.18 -3.83 6.26
C LEU A 141 -0.77 -5.23 6.07
N VAL A 142 0.02 -6.29 6.31
CA VAL A 142 -0.37 -7.67 5.98
C VAL A 142 -1.64 -8.13 6.67
N ASN A 143 -1.85 -7.73 7.93
CA ASN A 143 -3.05 -8.06 8.71
C ASN A 143 -4.04 -6.89 8.80
N ASN A 144 -3.83 -5.85 8.01
CA ASN A 144 -4.67 -4.66 8.04
C ASN A 144 -5.92 -4.85 7.17
N GLN A 145 -7.08 -4.92 7.82
CA GLN A 145 -8.35 -5.13 7.15
C GLN A 145 -8.64 -4.07 6.09
N ARG A 146 -8.26 -2.82 6.33
CA ARG A 146 -8.49 -1.72 5.37
C ARG A 146 -7.62 -1.85 4.12
N VAL A 147 -6.40 -2.36 4.26
CA VAL A 147 -5.55 -2.69 3.11
C VAL A 147 -6.18 -3.81 2.28
N HIS A 148 -6.74 -4.85 2.94
CA HIS A 148 -7.46 -5.91 2.24
C HIS A 148 -8.72 -5.36 1.54
N ASP A 149 -9.46 -4.46 2.17
CA ASP A 149 -10.65 -3.84 1.58
C ASP A 149 -10.30 -2.99 0.34
N LEU A 150 -9.17 -2.28 0.35
CA LEU A 150 -8.64 -1.60 -0.84
C LEU A 150 -8.33 -2.59 -1.96
N ILE A 151 -7.55 -3.63 -1.68
CA ILE A 151 -7.18 -4.66 -2.65
C ILE A 151 -8.42 -5.27 -3.29
N LEU A 152 -9.40 -5.66 -2.48
CA LEU A 152 -10.65 -6.25 -2.95
C LEU A 152 -11.48 -5.26 -3.77
N SER A 153 -11.52 -3.97 -3.36
CA SER A 153 -12.22 -2.92 -4.08
C SER A 153 -11.63 -2.68 -5.47
N PHE A 154 -10.30 -2.56 -5.58
CA PHE A 154 -9.63 -2.41 -6.88
C PHE A 154 -9.88 -3.63 -7.78
N ARG A 155 -9.79 -4.84 -7.23
CA ARG A 155 -10.11 -6.07 -7.97
C ARG A 155 -11.55 -6.09 -8.47
N GLN A 156 -12.53 -5.72 -7.62
CA GLN A 156 -13.94 -5.67 -8.01
C GLN A 156 -14.22 -4.63 -9.10
N MET A 157 -13.49 -3.52 -9.10
CA MET A 157 -13.54 -2.52 -10.17
C MET A 157 -12.79 -2.93 -11.44
N GLY A 158 -12.13 -4.09 -11.48
CA GLY A 158 -11.32 -4.54 -12.61
C GLY A 158 -10.03 -3.74 -12.80
N LYS A 159 -9.57 -3.02 -11.76
CA LYS A 159 -8.37 -2.19 -11.80
C LYS A 159 -7.13 -2.97 -11.39
N PRO A 160 -5.96 -2.67 -11.99
CA PRO A 160 -4.70 -3.31 -11.63
C PRO A 160 -4.35 -3.12 -10.15
N VAL A 161 -3.85 -4.20 -9.55
CA VAL A 161 -3.22 -4.20 -8.21
C VAL A 161 -1.83 -4.78 -8.36
N ALA A 162 -0.83 -4.00 -7.99
CA ALA A 162 0.57 -4.41 -7.96
C ALA A 162 1.10 -4.42 -6.53
N ALA A 163 2.06 -5.29 -6.26
CA ALA A 163 2.76 -5.32 -4.99
C ALA A 163 4.19 -5.83 -5.20
N GLU A 164 5.12 -5.35 -4.41
CA GLU A 164 6.52 -5.74 -4.46
C GLU A 164 6.99 -6.31 -3.13
N CYS A 165 7.99 -7.18 -3.17
CA CYS A 165 8.66 -7.73 -1.98
C CYS A 165 7.66 -8.24 -0.93
N TYR A 166 7.79 -7.83 0.34
CA TYR A 166 6.84 -8.20 1.39
C TYR A 166 5.44 -7.57 1.25
N GLY A 167 5.27 -6.55 0.41
CA GLY A 167 3.95 -6.05 0.02
C GLY A 167 3.06 -7.12 -0.63
N VAL A 168 3.67 -8.10 -1.31
CA VAL A 168 2.96 -9.26 -1.92
C VAL A 168 2.19 -10.09 -0.88
N ALA A 169 2.67 -10.13 0.36
CA ALA A 169 1.96 -10.81 1.43
C ALA A 169 0.56 -10.23 1.69
N CYS A 170 0.36 -8.92 1.47
CA CYS A 170 -0.97 -8.31 1.56
C CYS A 170 -1.96 -8.95 0.57
N LEU A 171 -1.48 -9.26 -0.65
CA LEU A 171 -2.31 -9.94 -1.67
C LEU A 171 -2.64 -11.38 -1.27
N ALA A 172 -1.66 -12.07 -0.68
CA ALA A 172 -1.85 -13.46 -0.22
C ALA A 172 -2.89 -13.57 0.89
N PHE A 173 -2.95 -12.59 1.78
CA PHE A 173 -3.88 -12.55 2.90
C PHE A 173 -5.23 -11.88 2.58
N ALA A 174 -5.32 -11.07 1.52
CA ALA A 174 -6.59 -10.55 1.04
C ALA A 174 -7.44 -11.70 0.48
N ARG A 175 -8.61 -11.94 1.11
CA ARG A 175 -9.49 -13.05 0.78
C ARG A 175 -10.79 -12.55 0.17
N ASP A 176 -11.18 -13.18 -0.93
CA ASP A 176 -12.50 -12.98 -1.52
C ASP A 176 -13.60 -13.25 -0.48
N LEU A 177 -14.64 -12.44 -0.48
CA LEU A 177 -15.71 -12.53 0.52
C LEU A 177 -16.65 -13.69 0.23
N GLY A 178 -16.78 -14.12 -1.03
CA GLY A 178 -17.67 -15.19 -1.45
C GLY A 178 -17.10 -16.58 -1.13
N ASP A 179 -15.91 -16.88 -1.63
CA ASP A 179 -15.31 -18.22 -1.48
C ASP A 179 -14.21 -18.30 -0.41
N ARG A 180 -13.84 -17.17 0.20
CA ARG A 180 -12.82 -17.06 1.27
C ARG A 180 -11.41 -17.44 0.84
N LYS A 181 -11.16 -17.61 -0.45
CA LYS A 181 -9.84 -17.88 -0.99
C LYS A 181 -9.01 -16.61 -1.13
N SER A 182 -7.69 -16.76 -1.05
CA SER A 182 -6.79 -15.66 -1.41
C SER A 182 -7.07 -15.18 -2.84
N ILE A 183 -6.93 -13.89 -3.10
CA ILE A 183 -7.03 -13.34 -4.46
C ILE A 183 -5.97 -13.93 -5.40
N LEU A 184 -4.91 -14.52 -4.86
CA LEU A 184 -3.84 -15.20 -5.62
C LEU A 184 -4.15 -16.69 -5.90
N TRP A 185 -5.28 -17.23 -5.39
CA TRP A 185 -5.62 -18.63 -5.61
C TRP A 185 -5.79 -18.93 -7.10
N GLY A 186 -5.02 -19.92 -7.59
CA GLY A 186 -5.06 -20.34 -8.99
C GLY A 186 -4.40 -19.38 -10.00
N LYS A 187 -3.53 -18.47 -9.51
CA LYS A 187 -2.78 -17.53 -10.34
C LYS A 187 -1.33 -18.01 -10.50
#